data_38d80265953fe84ae0d65cbd3d17b581
#
_entry.id   38d80265953fe84ae0d65cbd3d17b581
#
_cell.length_a   1.000
_cell.length_b   1.000
_cell.length_c   1.000
_cell.angle_alpha   90.00
_cell.angle_beta   90.00
_cell.angle_gamma   90.00
#
_symmetry.space_group_name_H-M   'P 1'
#
loop_
_entity.id
_entity.type
_entity.pdbx_description
1 polymer ?
#
loop_
_entity_poly.entity_id
_entity_poly.type
_entity_poly.pdbx_seq_one_letter_code
_entity_poly.pdbx_strand_id
1 'polypeptide(L)' 'MVKNKKTPISINDKEYFVEDLTDQQRTMLNHIQDLDRKLTSAKFNVNQLSVGREAFISMLSNSLETVNE' A
#
# COMPACT_ATOMS: atom_id res chain seq x y z
N MET A 1 -16.41 33.65 3.71
CA MET A 1 -15.77 32.79 2.88
C MET A 1 -14.38 32.37 3.35
N VAL A 2 -14.09 31.14 3.28
CA VAL A 2 -12.83 30.65 3.76
C VAL A 2 -11.78 30.65 2.67
N LYS A 3 -10.76 31.43 2.90
CA LYS A 3 -9.77 31.51 1.93
C LYS A 3 -8.53 30.80 2.25
N ASN A 4 -8.25 30.62 3.49
CA ASN A 4 -6.97 30.09 3.88
C ASN A 4 -7.07 28.67 4.38
N LYS A 5 -7.90 27.92 3.69
CA LYS A 5 -8.05 26.56 4.05
C LYS A 5 -6.77 25.81 3.77
N LYS A 6 -6.17 25.23 4.78
CA LYS A 6 -4.94 24.52 4.63
C LYS A 6 -5.19 23.02 4.68
N THR A 7 -4.30 22.27 4.03
CA THR A 7 -4.41 20.83 3.95
C THR A 7 -3.55 20.19 5.04
N PRO A 8 -4.17 19.55 6.03
CA PRO A 8 -3.40 18.94 7.10
C PRO A 8 -2.77 17.63 6.69
N ILE A 9 -1.59 17.37 7.19
CA ILE A 9 -0.92 16.09 7.02
C ILE A 9 -0.31 15.72 8.35
N SER A 10 -0.19 14.42 8.58
CA SER A 10 0.40 13.92 9.80
C SER A 10 1.68 13.16 9.47
N ILE A 11 2.77 13.55 10.11
CA ILE A 11 4.06 12.91 9.91
C ILE A 11 4.63 12.61 11.27
N ASN A 12 4.83 11.33 11.56
CA ASN A 12 5.37 10.88 12.85
C ASN A 12 4.55 11.42 14.01
N ASP A 13 3.23 11.36 13.86
CA ASP A 13 2.28 11.79 14.90
C ASP A 13 2.26 13.28 15.14
N LYS A 14 2.83 14.05 14.25
CA LYS A 14 2.76 15.50 14.32
C LYS A 14 2.02 16.03 13.13
N GLU A 15 1.20 17.03 13.36
CA GLU A 15 0.40 17.61 12.30
C GLU A 15 1.07 18.81 11.67
N TYR A 16 1.06 18.85 10.35
CA TYR A 16 1.60 19.97 9.58
C TYR A 16 0.60 20.31 8.48
N PHE A 17 0.84 21.42 7.83
CA PHE A 17 0.02 21.82 6.69
C PHE A 17 0.89 21.86 5.44
N VAL A 18 0.37 21.29 4.37
CA VAL A 18 1.11 21.22 3.11
C VAL A 18 1.54 22.61 2.65
N GLU A 19 0.65 23.58 2.85
CA GLU A 19 0.91 24.94 2.39
C GLU A 19 2.05 25.61 3.13
N ASP A 20 2.38 25.11 4.31
CA ASP A 20 3.46 25.68 5.11
C ASP A 20 4.82 25.04 4.83
N LEU A 21 4.86 24.04 3.95
CA LEU A 21 6.10 23.36 3.63
C LEU A 21 6.93 24.13 2.61
N THR A 22 8.23 24.00 2.71
CA THR A 22 9.11 24.53 1.69
C THR A 22 8.97 23.70 0.43
N ASP A 23 9.47 24.22 -0.69
CA ASP A 23 9.42 23.47 -1.95
C ASP A 23 10.14 22.14 -1.82
N GLN A 24 11.26 22.14 -1.14
CA GLN A 24 12.05 20.93 -0.94
C GLN A 24 11.25 19.92 -0.11
N GLN A 25 10.57 20.39 0.92
CA GLN A 25 9.77 19.51 1.75
C GLN A 25 8.59 18.95 0.98
N ARG A 26 7.97 19.75 0.12
CA ARG A 26 6.86 19.26 -0.71
C ARG A 26 7.32 18.19 -1.68
N THR A 27 8.51 18.36 -2.23
CA THR A 27 9.07 17.35 -3.13
C THR A 27 9.24 16.03 -2.39
N MET A 28 9.74 16.08 -1.16
CA MET A 28 9.90 14.87 -0.37
C MET A 28 8.54 14.25 -0.04
N LEU A 29 7.56 15.08 0.25
CA LEU A 29 6.21 14.58 0.52
C LEU A 29 5.63 13.87 -0.69
N ASN A 30 5.84 14.44 -1.88
CA ASN A 30 5.37 13.81 -3.11
C ASN A 30 6.01 12.45 -3.31
N HIS A 31 7.29 12.32 -3.00
CA HIS A 31 7.97 11.03 -3.10
C HIS A 31 7.39 10.03 -2.12
N ILE A 32 7.11 10.48 -0.90
CA ILE A 32 6.53 9.60 0.10
C ILE A 32 5.17 9.08 -0.35
N GLN A 33 4.33 9.97 -0.87
CA GLN A 33 3.01 9.57 -1.35
C GLN A 33 3.10 8.59 -2.50
N ASP A 34 4.05 8.80 -3.40
CA ASP A 34 4.25 7.89 -4.51
C ASP A 34 4.70 6.52 -4.02
N LEU A 35 5.63 6.50 -3.07
CA LEU A 35 6.10 5.25 -2.51
C LEU A 35 5.01 4.52 -1.75
N ASP A 36 4.15 5.25 -1.05
CA ASP A 36 3.03 4.64 -0.35
C ASP A 36 2.09 3.95 -1.31
N ARG A 37 1.80 4.57 -2.44
CA ARG A 37 0.95 3.95 -3.44
C ARG A 37 1.60 2.69 -4.01
N LYS A 38 2.89 2.74 -4.26
CA LYS A 38 3.61 1.58 -4.77
C LYS A 38 3.64 0.45 -3.76
N LEU A 39 3.80 0.80 -2.49
CA LEU A 39 3.77 -0.21 -1.42
C LEU A 39 2.42 -0.87 -1.32
N THR A 40 1.36 -0.08 -1.40
CA THR A 40 0.01 -0.63 -1.35
C THR A 40 -0.23 -1.60 -2.51
N SER A 41 0.21 -1.20 -3.69
CA SER A 41 0.06 -2.03 -4.87
C SER A 41 0.88 -3.32 -4.74
N ALA A 42 2.10 -3.21 -4.23
CA ALA A 42 2.96 -4.37 -4.04
C ALA A 42 2.37 -5.34 -3.03
N LYS A 43 1.80 -4.83 -1.94
CA LYS A 43 1.15 -5.67 -0.94
C LYS A 43 -0.02 -6.42 -1.53
N PHE A 44 -0.79 -5.75 -2.38
CA PHE A 44 -1.90 -6.39 -3.04
C PHE A 44 -1.41 -7.53 -3.94
N ASN A 45 -0.32 -7.29 -4.68
CA ASN A 45 0.26 -8.32 -5.53
C ASN A 45 0.74 -9.51 -4.71
N VAL A 46 1.39 -9.25 -3.59
CA VAL A 46 1.84 -10.33 -2.71
C VAL A 46 0.67 -11.16 -2.22
N ASN A 47 -0.40 -10.49 -1.83
CA ASN A 47 -1.59 -11.20 -1.37
C ASN A 47 -2.17 -12.08 -2.46
N GLN A 48 -2.25 -11.57 -3.68
CA GLN A 48 -2.78 -12.35 -4.79
C GLN A 48 -1.91 -13.56 -5.10
N LEU A 49 -0.60 -13.37 -5.06
CA LEU A 49 0.31 -14.46 -5.30
C LEU A 49 0.20 -15.52 -4.21
N SER A 50 0.03 -15.09 -2.98
CA SER A 50 -0.13 -16.02 -1.86
C SER A 50 -1.41 -16.83 -2.00
N VAL A 51 -2.51 -16.17 -2.34
CA VAL A 51 -3.78 -16.87 -2.53
C VAL A 51 -3.68 -17.87 -3.66
N GLY A 52 -3.05 -17.46 -4.77
CA GLY A 52 -2.87 -18.36 -5.89
C GLY A 52 -2.04 -19.58 -5.53
N ARG A 53 -0.98 -19.34 -4.78
CA ARG A 53 -0.13 -20.46 -4.32
C ARG A 53 -0.90 -21.43 -3.45
N GLU A 54 -1.69 -20.90 -2.52
CA GLU A 54 -2.48 -21.75 -1.63
C GLU A 54 -3.53 -22.53 -2.40
N ALA A 55 -4.13 -21.92 -3.39
CA ALA A 55 -5.11 -22.62 -4.22
C ALA A 55 -4.49 -23.79 -4.96
N PHE A 56 -3.31 -23.58 -5.51
CA PHE A 56 -2.64 -24.66 -6.24
C PHE A 56 -2.19 -25.77 -5.30
N ILE A 57 -1.76 -25.41 -4.11
CA ILE A 57 -1.38 -26.43 -3.10
C ILE A 57 -2.59 -27.28 -2.76
N SER A 58 -3.74 -26.65 -2.55
CA SER A 58 -4.97 -27.38 -2.24
C SER A 58 -5.35 -28.32 -3.37
N MET A 59 -5.27 -27.85 -4.61
CA MET A 59 -5.63 -28.68 -5.74
C MET A 59 -4.68 -29.85 -5.90
N LEU A 60 -3.40 -29.62 -5.70
CA LEU A 60 -2.43 -30.68 -5.78
C LEU A 60 -2.65 -31.72 -4.67
N SER A 61 -2.87 -31.24 -3.48
CA SER A 61 -3.11 -32.12 -2.33
C SER A 61 -4.31 -33.02 -2.60
N ASN A 62 -5.40 -32.45 -3.07
CA ASN A 62 -6.59 -33.21 -3.38
C ASN A 62 -6.32 -34.26 -4.46
N SER A 63 -5.57 -33.88 -5.46
CA SER A 63 -5.25 -34.78 -6.53
C SER A 63 -4.40 -35.95 -6.07
N LEU A 64 -3.45 -35.67 -5.18
CA LEU A 64 -2.59 -36.73 -4.66
C LEU A 64 -3.36 -37.69 -3.77
N GLU A 65 -4.30 -37.18 -3.02
CA GLU A 65 -5.11 -38.02 -2.14
C GLU A 65 -6.04 -38.93 -2.92
N THR A 66 -6.64 -38.41 -3.98
CA THR A 66 -7.56 -39.22 -4.76
C THR A 66 -6.84 -40.28 -5.57
N VAL A 67 -5.62 -40.05 -5.92
CA VAL A 67 -4.88 -41.00 -6.73
C VAL A 67 -4.62 -42.29 -5.99
N ASN A 68 -4.65 -42.21 -4.69
CA ASN A 68 -4.36 -43.41 -3.87
C ASN A 68 -5.53 -44.36 -3.69
N GLU A 69 -6.56 -44.15 -4.39
CA GLU A 69 -7.73 -45.02 -4.26
C GLU A 69 -7.54 -46.41 -4.76
#